data_d0f4f2b7196977cc2db3ff0939acd387
#
_entry.id   d0f4f2b7196977cc2db3ff0939acd387
#
_cell.length_a   1.000
_cell.length_b   1.000
_cell.length_c   1.000
_cell.angle_alpha   90.00
_cell.angle_beta   90.00
_cell.angle_gamma   90.00
#
_symmetry.space_group_name_H-M   'P 1'
#
loop_
_entity.id
_entity.type
_entity.pdbx_description
1 polymer ?
#
loop_
_entity_poly.entity_id
_entity_poly.type
_entity_poly.pdbx_seq_one_letter_code
_entity_poly.pdbx_strand_id
1 'polypeptide(L)'
;MSSVKDQFASRINPVSINIETLEFLDQYINNNQINSVLEFGSGVSTEFWSEKLPNSQILSFDNSRRYAKITNSRISKIHDNIHVQYSPLKRMEFFGIQYISYKIDKHLQTMAPAEPFDIVFIDGPPGFLHAREATLFQCMSYIDENTIIIIDDAEREIERQTIHRWGLMFDMKDLQFHTMGAKEIATFRIVPKPKLTNLPHNDIHTRWNMTKLLWTFRKRNTMHNLWLLKMKLLNREPFPDQVMEQNENQ
;
A
#
# COMPACT_ATOMS: atom_id res chain seq x y z
N MET A 1 14.33 15.72 -20.86
CA MET A 1 14.18 14.87 -19.66
C MET A 1 14.00 13.44 -20.14
N SER A 2 14.61 12.45 -19.51
CA SER A 2 14.35 11.04 -19.82
C SER A 2 12.92 10.68 -19.41
N SER A 3 12.25 9.78 -20.16
CA SER A 3 10.90 9.35 -19.83
C SER A 3 10.86 8.57 -18.51
N VAL A 4 9.69 8.47 -17.87
CA VAL A 4 9.51 7.59 -16.69
C VAL A 4 9.92 6.16 -17.02
N LYS A 5 9.56 5.70 -18.23
CA LYS A 5 9.93 4.37 -18.72
C LYS A 5 11.45 4.16 -18.74
N ASP A 6 12.21 5.14 -19.25
CA ASP A 6 13.69 5.04 -19.31
C ASP A 6 14.33 4.98 -17.91
N GLN A 7 13.70 5.67 -16.93
CA GLN A 7 14.22 5.76 -15.57
C GLN A 7 13.90 4.52 -14.73
N PHE A 8 12.72 3.94 -14.89
CA PHE A 8 12.19 2.94 -13.95
C PHE A 8 11.99 1.55 -14.53
N ALA A 9 11.99 1.34 -15.87
CA ALA A 9 11.71 0.04 -16.48
C ALA A 9 12.62 -1.09 -15.96
N SER A 10 13.89 -0.80 -15.71
CA SER A 10 14.85 -1.79 -15.18
C SER A 10 14.63 -2.16 -13.70
N ARG A 11 13.82 -1.40 -12.97
CA ARG A 11 13.51 -1.61 -11.55
C ARG A 11 12.22 -2.39 -11.37
N ILE A 12 11.38 -2.45 -12.41
CA ILE A 12 10.08 -3.13 -12.37
C ILE A 12 10.28 -4.64 -12.40
N ASN A 13 9.52 -5.32 -11.58
CA ASN A 13 9.45 -6.77 -11.50
C ASN A 13 7.97 -7.20 -11.38
N PRO A 14 7.63 -8.49 -11.51
CA PRO A 14 6.23 -8.94 -11.51
C PRO A 14 5.39 -8.58 -10.28
N VAL A 15 6.04 -8.27 -9.14
CA VAL A 15 5.37 -7.91 -7.89
C VAL A 15 5.39 -6.43 -7.59
N SER A 16 6.01 -5.63 -8.46
CA SER A 16 6.05 -4.18 -8.29
C SER A 16 4.90 -3.51 -9.07
N ILE A 17 4.71 -2.24 -8.78
CA ILE A 17 3.91 -1.34 -9.63
C ILE A 17 4.38 -1.44 -11.10
N ASN A 18 3.46 -1.38 -12.05
CA ASN A 18 3.83 -1.40 -13.47
C ASN A 18 4.22 0.00 -13.99
N ILE A 19 4.76 0.04 -15.21
CA ILE A 19 5.29 1.29 -15.77
C ILE A 19 4.17 2.26 -16.12
N GLU A 20 3.04 1.76 -16.59
CA GLU A 20 1.89 2.55 -16.99
C GLU A 20 1.28 3.28 -15.79
N THR A 21 1.28 2.64 -14.62
CA THR A 21 0.86 3.32 -13.37
C THR A 21 1.85 4.42 -12.99
N LEU A 22 3.17 4.19 -13.11
CA LEU A 22 4.16 5.25 -12.85
C LEU A 22 4.02 6.42 -13.82
N GLU A 23 3.73 6.16 -15.10
CA GLU A 23 3.48 7.22 -16.09
C GLU A 23 2.21 8.02 -15.75
N PHE A 24 1.14 7.35 -15.29
CA PHE A 24 -0.06 8.01 -14.80
C PHE A 24 0.24 8.90 -13.58
N LEU A 25 0.99 8.38 -12.61
CA LEU A 25 1.38 9.13 -11.42
C LEU A 25 2.25 10.35 -11.79
N ASP A 26 3.18 10.21 -12.75
CA ASP A 26 4.01 11.31 -13.24
C ASP A 26 3.16 12.41 -13.87
N GLN A 27 2.18 12.05 -14.70
CA GLN A 27 1.24 13.01 -15.27
C GLN A 27 0.41 13.71 -14.18
N TYR A 28 -0.03 12.95 -13.17
CA TYR A 28 -0.82 13.51 -12.07
C TYR A 28 -0.02 14.53 -11.27
N ILE A 29 1.19 14.21 -10.85
CA ILE A 29 2.02 15.14 -10.05
C ILE A 29 2.51 16.36 -10.85
N ASN A 30 2.71 16.22 -12.16
CA ASN A 30 3.08 17.36 -13.02
C ASN A 30 1.93 18.38 -13.19
N ASN A 31 0.69 17.95 -12.99
CA ASN A 31 -0.49 18.80 -13.10
C ASN A 31 -1.02 19.29 -11.74
N ASN A 32 -0.46 18.82 -10.63
CA ASN A 32 -0.91 19.16 -9.30
C ASN A 32 0.29 19.47 -8.40
N GLN A 33 0.13 20.40 -7.48
CA GLN A 33 1.13 20.64 -6.45
C GLN A 33 0.98 19.58 -5.37
N ILE A 34 1.99 18.73 -5.19
CA ILE A 34 2.01 17.65 -4.20
C ILE A 34 3.10 17.93 -3.18
N ASN A 35 2.71 18.10 -1.93
CA ASN A 35 3.60 18.38 -0.81
C ASN A 35 3.77 17.16 0.10
N SER A 36 2.84 16.19 0.03
CA SER A 36 2.86 15.04 0.93
C SER A 36 2.20 13.80 0.32
N VAL A 37 2.81 12.63 0.57
CA VAL A 37 2.32 11.31 0.14
C VAL A 37 2.34 10.35 1.32
N LEU A 38 1.21 9.69 1.57
CA LEU A 38 1.10 8.53 2.44
C LEU A 38 0.99 7.28 1.58
N GLU A 39 1.89 6.33 1.78
CA GLU A 39 1.95 5.10 0.99
C GLU A 39 1.84 3.86 1.87
N PHE A 40 1.03 2.91 1.44
CA PHE A 40 0.88 1.57 2.00
C PHE A 40 1.42 0.54 1.01
N GLY A 41 2.55 -0.08 1.34
CA GLY A 41 3.34 -0.93 0.45
C GLY A 41 4.53 -0.15 -0.12
N SER A 42 5.75 -0.46 0.34
CA SER A 42 6.94 0.22 -0.16
C SER A 42 7.57 -0.53 -1.33
N GLY A 43 8.17 0.20 -2.26
CA GLY A 43 8.84 -0.41 -3.42
C GLY A 43 9.30 0.59 -4.46
N VAL A 44 9.10 0.24 -5.73
CA VAL A 44 9.47 1.09 -6.87
C VAL A 44 8.66 2.38 -6.88
N SER A 45 7.41 2.35 -6.41
CA SER A 45 6.60 3.57 -6.23
C SER A 45 7.21 4.52 -5.21
N THR A 46 7.77 4.02 -4.11
CA THR A 46 8.48 4.87 -3.14
C THR A 46 9.74 5.49 -3.73
N GLU A 47 10.50 4.72 -4.52
CA GLU A 47 11.66 5.24 -5.27
C GLU A 47 11.21 6.35 -6.25
N PHE A 48 10.09 6.13 -6.96
CA PHE A 48 9.49 7.12 -7.86
C PHE A 48 9.13 8.42 -7.12
N TRP A 49 8.40 8.32 -5.99
CA TRP A 49 8.08 9.50 -5.19
C TRP A 49 9.34 10.25 -4.76
N SER A 50 10.37 9.52 -4.34
CA SER A 50 11.63 10.14 -3.86
C SER A 50 12.37 10.91 -4.95
N GLU A 51 12.30 10.45 -6.20
CA GLU A 51 12.97 11.10 -7.33
C GLU A 51 12.14 12.25 -7.92
N LYS A 52 10.81 12.11 -7.94
CA LYS A 52 9.92 13.08 -8.57
C LYS A 52 9.45 14.18 -7.62
N LEU A 53 9.41 13.90 -6.34
CA LEU A 53 8.94 14.80 -5.28
C LEU A 53 10.00 15.02 -4.19
N PRO A 54 11.22 15.49 -4.54
CA PRO A 54 12.34 15.53 -3.59
C PRO A 54 12.13 16.47 -2.39
N ASN A 55 11.19 17.40 -2.51
CA ASN A 55 10.87 18.37 -1.43
C ASN A 55 9.58 18.01 -0.68
N SER A 56 8.86 16.97 -1.08
CA SER A 56 7.59 16.57 -0.48
C SER A 56 7.82 15.57 0.65
N GLN A 57 6.98 15.61 1.66
CA GLN A 57 7.00 14.65 2.75
C GLN A 57 6.40 13.32 2.29
N ILE A 58 7.19 12.24 2.35
CA ILE A 58 6.76 10.91 1.94
C ILE A 58 6.84 9.97 3.14
N LEU A 59 5.71 9.39 3.50
CA LEU A 59 5.61 8.41 4.57
C LEU A 59 5.09 7.10 4.01
N SER A 60 5.96 6.10 3.90
CA SER A 60 5.67 4.79 3.35
C SER A 60 5.72 3.71 4.42
N PHE A 61 4.72 2.83 4.46
CA PHE A 61 4.64 1.72 5.40
C PHE A 61 4.69 0.38 4.68
N ASP A 62 5.51 -0.53 5.21
CA ASP A 62 5.62 -1.88 4.66
C ASP A 62 5.51 -2.94 5.76
N ASN A 63 4.77 -4.02 5.49
CA ASN A 63 4.64 -5.15 6.40
C ASN A 63 5.80 -6.14 6.32
N SER A 64 6.68 -6.02 5.32
CA SER A 64 7.90 -6.79 5.16
C SER A 64 9.11 -5.98 5.59
N ARG A 65 9.78 -6.44 6.66
CA ARG A 65 11.06 -5.83 7.08
C ARG A 65 12.12 -5.86 5.97
N ARG A 66 12.09 -6.90 5.13
CA ARG A 66 13.02 -7.05 4.01
C ARG A 66 12.77 -5.98 2.95
N TYR A 67 11.52 -5.82 2.50
CA TYR A 67 11.18 -4.82 1.48
C TYR A 67 11.42 -3.41 1.99
N ALA A 68 10.97 -3.07 3.19
CA ALA A 68 11.26 -1.77 3.80
C ALA A 68 12.77 -1.47 3.83
N LYS A 69 13.61 -2.47 4.16
CA LYS A 69 15.08 -2.31 4.15
C LYS A 69 15.64 -2.13 2.75
N ILE A 70 15.18 -2.90 1.77
CA ILE A 70 15.60 -2.79 0.36
C ILE A 70 15.24 -1.41 -0.18
N THR A 71 13.98 -0.98 -0.01
CA THR A 71 13.51 0.32 -0.46
C THR A 71 14.33 1.44 0.18
N ASN A 72 14.53 1.42 1.50
CA ASN A 72 15.38 2.40 2.19
C ASN A 72 16.83 2.43 1.66
N SER A 73 17.38 1.29 1.21
CA SER A 73 18.75 1.25 0.67
C SER A 73 18.85 1.83 -0.73
N ARG A 74 17.75 1.90 -1.47
CA ARG A 74 17.68 2.42 -2.85
C ARG A 74 17.31 3.90 -2.89
N ILE A 75 16.51 4.34 -1.93
CA ILE A 75 16.24 5.76 -1.76
C ILE A 75 17.54 6.44 -1.37
N SER A 76 17.92 7.46 -2.13
CA SER A 76 19.09 8.26 -1.81
C SER A 76 18.99 8.79 -0.38
N LYS A 77 20.02 8.55 0.45
CA LYS A 77 20.07 8.95 1.88
C LYS A 77 20.02 10.46 2.13
N ILE A 78 19.72 11.26 1.12
CA ILE A 78 19.85 12.72 1.14
C ILE A 78 18.53 13.42 1.55
N HIS A 79 17.44 12.67 1.69
CA HIS A 79 16.11 13.27 1.92
C HIS A 79 15.59 12.94 3.32
N ASP A 80 15.71 13.88 4.26
CA ASP A 80 15.17 13.77 5.64
C ASP A 80 13.63 13.76 5.69
N ASN A 81 12.98 14.04 4.57
CA ASN A 81 11.54 14.11 4.41
C ASN A 81 10.91 12.81 3.89
N ILE A 82 11.73 11.76 3.62
CA ILE A 82 11.26 10.49 3.10
C ILE A 82 11.49 9.38 4.13
N HIS A 83 10.41 8.77 4.57
CA HIS A 83 10.44 7.77 5.62
C HIS A 83 9.77 6.48 5.17
N VAL A 84 10.55 5.40 5.03
CA VAL A 84 10.03 4.04 4.82
C VAL A 84 10.11 3.28 6.13
N GLN A 85 8.94 2.93 6.69
CA GLN A 85 8.81 2.32 7.99
C GLN A 85 8.32 0.87 7.88
N TYR A 86 9.09 -0.06 8.45
CA TYR A 86 8.58 -1.40 8.69
C TYR A 86 7.46 -1.36 9.71
N SER A 87 6.29 -1.84 9.35
CA SER A 87 5.11 -1.84 10.21
C SER A 87 4.42 -3.21 10.18
N PRO A 88 4.58 -4.01 11.24
CA PRO A 88 3.99 -5.34 11.28
C PRO A 88 2.47 -5.27 11.25
N LEU A 89 1.85 -6.27 10.62
CA LEU A 89 0.40 -6.39 10.60
C LEU A 89 -0.13 -6.86 11.96
N LYS A 90 -1.23 -6.26 12.37
CA LYS A 90 -2.01 -6.62 13.56
C LYS A 90 -3.49 -6.70 13.23
N ARG A 91 -4.25 -7.39 14.09
CA ARG A 91 -5.70 -7.32 14.05
C ARG A 91 -6.15 -6.00 14.70
N MET A 92 -7.12 -5.36 14.08
CA MET A 92 -7.72 -4.09 14.48
C MET A 92 -9.24 -4.17 14.33
N GLU A 93 -9.94 -3.25 14.98
CA GLU A 93 -11.37 -3.11 14.82
C GLU A 93 -11.71 -1.70 14.34
N PHE A 94 -12.50 -1.63 13.28
CA PHE A 94 -13.10 -0.39 12.77
C PHE A 94 -14.57 -0.61 12.50
N PHE A 95 -15.41 0.29 12.95
CA PHE A 95 -16.87 0.28 12.68
C PHE A 95 -17.54 -1.07 13.03
N GLY A 96 -17.13 -1.69 14.16
CA GLY A 96 -17.66 -2.96 14.63
C GLY A 96 -17.14 -4.20 13.90
N ILE A 97 -16.19 -4.04 12.97
CA ILE A 97 -15.65 -5.11 12.12
C ILE A 97 -14.16 -5.32 12.38
N GLN A 98 -13.74 -6.58 12.34
CA GLN A 98 -12.34 -6.97 12.54
C GLN A 98 -11.58 -6.96 11.21
N TYR A 99 -10.42 -6.33 11.22
CA TYR A 99 -9.50 -6.23 10.10
C TYR A 99 -8.09 -6.67 10.48
N ILE A 100 -7.28 -6.93 9.46
CA ILE A 100 -5.83 -6.96 9.56
C ILE A 100 -5.33 -5.65 8.95
N SER A 101 -4.42 -4.94 9.62
CA SER A 101 -3.78 -3.76 9.05
C SER A 101 -2.45 -3.46 9.73
N TYR A 102 -1.77 -2.44 9.25
CA TYR A 102 -0.47 -2.00 9.76
C TYR A 102 -0.54 -1.45 11.18
N LYS A 103 0.52 -1.67 11.96
CA LYS A 103 0.66 -1.05 13.30
C LYS A 103 1.31 0.33 13.16
N ILE A 104 0.57 1.31 12.65
CA ILE A 104 1.10 2.64 12.27
C ILE A 104 0.64 3.81 13.14
N ASP A 105 -0.34 3.62 14.02
CA ASP A 105 -0.98 4.71 14.77
C ASP A 105 0.03 5.69 15.38
N LYS A 106 1.07 5.14 16.04
CA LYS A 106 2.12 5.95 16.66
C LYS A 106 2.99 6.69 15.63
N HIS A 107 3.28 6.08 14.50
CA HIS A 107 4.09 6.70 13.45
C HIS A 107 3.31 7.83 12.78
N LEU A 108 2.03 7.63 12.48
CA LEU A 108 1.18 8.71 11.96
C LEU A 108 1.11 9.89 12.92
N GLN A 109 0.92 9.64 14.22
CA GLN A 109 0.87 10.70 15.23
C GLN A 109 2.16 11.54 15.31
N THR A 110 3.32 10.95 15.02
CA THR A 110 4.62 11.61 15.18
C THR A 110 5.24 12.09 13.88
N MET A 111 4.84 11.54 12.74
CA MET A 111 5.50 11.75 11.45
C MET A 111 4.57 12.30 10.36
N ALA A 112 3.26 12.29 10.55
CA ALA A 112 2.35 12.89 9.58
C ALA A 112 2.58 14.40 9.50
N PRO A 113 2.41 15.02 8.33
CA PRO A 113 2.44 16.47 8.18
C PRO A 113 1.38 17.15 9.04
N ALA A 114 1.52 18.44 9.28
CA ALA A 114 0.51 19.24 9.97
C ALA A 114 -0.77 19.39 9.12
N GLU A 115 -0.59 19.49 7.81
CA GLU A 115 -1.68 19.53 6.83
C GLU A 115 -2.07 18.11 6.39
N PRO A 116 -3.30 17.92 5.88
CA PRO A 116 -3.72 16.63 5.29
C PRO A 116 -2.76 16.17 4.18
N PHE A 117 -2.62 14.85 4.02
CA PHE A 117 -1.88 14.31 2.87
C PHE A 117 -2.56 14.65 1.54
N ASP A 118 -1.77 15.04 0.54
CA ASP A 118 -2.27 15.29 -0.81
C ASP A 118 -2.61 13.99 -1.54
N ILE A 119 -1.79 12.94 -1.31
CA ILE A 119 -1.99 11.62 -1.91
C ILE A 119 -1.97 10.55 -0.82
N VAL A 120 -2.92 9.60 -0.91
CA VAL A 120 -2.86 8.29 -0.23
C VAL A 120 -2.77 7.21 -1.29
N PHE A 121 -1.63 6.54 -1.38
CA PHE A 121 -1.37 5.44 -2.32
C PHE A 121 -1.44 4.10 -1.60
N ILE A 122 -2.33 3.20 -2.04
CA ILE A 122 -2.63 1.92 -1.39
C ILE A 122 -2.26 0.78 -2.34
N ASP A 123 -1.07 0.21 -2.14
CA ASP A 123 -0.59 -1.00 -2.82
C ASP A 123 -0.28 -2.15 -1.83
N GLY A 124 -0.55 -1.97 -0.58
CA GLY A 124 -0.38 -2.94 0.49
C GLY A 124 -1.44 -2.79 1.58
N PRO A 125 -1.58 -3.76 2.44
CA PRO A 125 -0.94 -5.07 2.52
C PRO A 125 -1.37 -6.04 1.40
N PRO A 126 -0.80 -7.28 1.33
CA PRO A 126 -1.21 -8.25 0.33
C PRO A 126 -2.73 -8.49 0.29
N GLY A 127 -3.30 -8.46 -0.93
CA GLY A 127 -4.76 -8.49 -1.15
C GLY A 127 -5.46 -9.70 -0.51
N PHE A 128 -4.85 -10.89 -0.54
CA PHE A 128 -5.42 -12.11 0.05
C PHE A 128 -5.68 -12.01 1.57
N LEU A 129 -5.13 -10.99 2.25
CA LEU A 129 -5.42 -10.72 3.66
C LEU A 129 -6.70 -9.89 3.86
N HIS A 130 -7.34 -9.42 2.81
CA HIS A 130 -8.45 -8.46 2.88
C HIS A 130 -8.13 -7.25 3.77
N ALA A 131 -6.89 -6.78 3.68
CA ALA A 131 -6.34 -5.85 4.65
C ALA A 131 -6.25 -4.40 4.13
N ARG A 132 -6.36 -4.19 2.80
CA ARG A 132 -6.29 -2.85 2.20
C ARG A 132 -7.46 -1.97 2.64
N GLU A 133 -8.64 -2.55 2.92
CA GLU A 133 -9.80 -1.78 3.38
C GLU A 133 -9.52 -0.96 4.64
N ALA A 134 -8.81 -1.55 5.60
CA ALA A 134 -8.51 -0.88 6.87
C ALA A 134 -7.46 0.24 6.76
N THR A 135 -6.67 0.29 5.69
CA THR A 135 -5.66 1.35 5.52
C THR A 135 -6.31 2.73 5.40
N LEU A 136 -7.42 2.83 4.67
CA LEU A 136 -8.18 4.08 4.59
C LEU A 136 -8.71 4.52 5.95
N PHE A 137 -9.23 3.59 6.75
CA PHE A 137 -9.73 3.90 8.10
C PHE A 137 -8.63 4.41 9.03
N GLN A 138 -7.40 3.94 8.85
CA GLN A 138 -6.26 4.37 9.67
C GLN A 138 -5.79 5.79 9.36
N CYS A 139 -5.98 6.26 8.14
CA CYS A 139 -5.52 7.59 7.74
C CYS A 139 -6.60 8.69 7.78
N MET A 140 -7.83 8.37 8.16
CA MET A 140 -8.96 9.32 8.14
C MET A 140 -8.72 10.65 8.86
N SER A 141 -7.94 10.65 9.94
CA SER A 141 -7.61 11.88 10.68
C SER A 141 -6.48 12.70 10.05
N TYR A 142 -5.91 12.22 8.94
CA TYR A 142 -4.76 12.79 8.25
C TYR A 142 -5.05 13.13 6.79
N ILE A 143 -6.32 13.06 6.39
CA ILE A 143 -6.81 13.35 5.04
C ILE A 143 -7.99 14.30 5.09
N ASP A 144 -8.26 14.97 3.99
CA ASP A 144 -9.45 15.80 3.80
C ASP A 144 -10.16 15.46 2.47
N GLU A 145 -11.13 16.29 2.07
CA GLU A 145 -11.90 16.09 0.83
C GLU A 145 -11.09 16.39 -0.46
N ASN A 146 -9.91 16.98 -0.34
CA ASN A 146 -9.01 17.27 -1.45
C ASN A 146 -7.97 16.15 -1.66
N THR A 147 -7.73 15.33 -0.63
CA THR A 147 -6.82 14.19 -0.70
C THR A 147 -7.26 13.23 -1.79
N ILE A 148 -6.38 12.95 -2.76
CA ILE A 148 -6.64 11.88 -3.71
C ILE A 148 -6.22 10.54 -3.13
N ILE A 149 -7.13 9.57 -3.20
CA ILE A 149 -6.87 8.18 -2.81
C ILE A 149 -6.68 7.39 -4.09
N ILE A 150 -5.59 6.65 -4.16
CA ILE A 150 -5.22 5.80 -5.29
C ILE A 150 -5.02 4.39 -4.76
N ILE A 151 -5.74 3.43 -5.30
CA ILE A 151 -5.57 2.00 -4.96
C ILE A 151 -5.08 1.24 -6.17
N ASP A 152 -3.99 0.48 -6.02
CA ASP A 152 -3.45 -0.42 -7.05
C ASP A 152 -4.22 -1.75 -7.10
N ASP A 153 -4.05 -2.49 -8.19
CA ASP A 153 -4.69 -3.80 -8.44
C ASP A 153 -6.23 -3.74 -8.40
N ALA A 154 -6.83 -2.62 -8.81
CA ALA A 154 -8.28 -2.41 -8.76
C ALA A 154 -9.07 -3.34 -9.69
N GLU A 155 -8.43 -4.12 -10.58
CA GLU A 155 -9.04 -5.19 -11.36
C GLU A 155 -9.44 -6.39 -10.50
N ARG A 156 -8.82 -6.56 -9.30
CA ARG A 156 -9.11 -7.69 -8.43
C ARG A 156 -10.46 -7.53 -7.73
N GLU A 157 -11.19 -8.63 -7.64
CA GLU A 157 -12.51 -8.65 -7.00
C GLU A 157 -12.47 -8.16 -5.53
N ILE A 158 -11.40 -8.49 -4.81
CA ILE A 158 -11.21 -8.07 -3.41
C ILE A 158 -11.12 -6.54 -3.31
N GLU A 159 -10.36 -5.89 -4.18
CA GLU A 159 -10.20 -4.45 -4.22
C GLU A 159 -11.48 -3.76 -4.71
N ARG A 160 -12.20 -4.36 -5.66
CA ARG A 160 -13.54 -3.88 -6.08
C ARG A 160 -14.52 -3.86 -4.90
N GLN A 161 -14.56 -4.95 -4.13
CA GLN A 161 -15.39 -5.04 -2.92
C GLN A 161 -14.96 -4.03 -1.86
N THR A 162 -13.65 -3.82 -1.69
CA THR A 162 -13.10 -2.81 -0.78
C THR A 162 -13.58 -1.40 -1.17
N ILE A 163 -13.44 -1.02 -2.44
CA ILE A 163 -13.91 0.28 -2.96
C ILE A 163 -15.42 0.42 -2.76
N HIS A 164 -16.21 -0.61 -3.07
CA HIS A 164 -17.65 -0.61 -2.85
C HIS A 164 -18.00 -0.35 -1.37
N ARG A 165 -17.32 -1.04 -0.44
CA ARG A 165 -17.55 -0.87 1.01
C ARG A 165 -17.16 0.52 1.50
N TRP A 166 -16.10 1.11 0.97
CA TRP A 166 -15.77 2.51 1.23
C TRP A 166 -16.87 3.46 0.74
N GLY A 167 -17.47 3.19 -0.43
CA GLY A 167 -18.61 3.98 -0.94
C GLY A 167 -19.86 3.87 -0.08
N LEU A 168 -20.08 2.73 0.61
CA LEU A 168 -21.13 2.62 1.63
C LEU A 168 -20.83 3.48 2.86
N MET A 169 -19.55 3.61 3.20
CA MET A 169 -19.09 4.23 4.44
C MET A 169 -18.90 5.73 4.34
N PHE A 170 -18.48 6.22 3.18
CA PHE A 170 -18.11 7.62 2.94
C PHE A 170 -18.86 8.21 1.74
N ASP A 171 -18.95 9.53 1.71
CA ASP A 171 -19.28 10.23 0.47
C ASP A 171 -18.07 10.23 -0.44
N MET A 172 -18.11 9.32 -1.41
CA MET A 172 -17.05 9.13 -2.40
C MET A 172 -17.34 10.04 -3.62
N LYS A 173 -16.32 10.77 -4.04
CA LYS A 173 -16.35 11.68 -5.18
C LYS A 173 -15.33 11.25 -6.23
N ASP A 174 -15.60 11.54 -7.49
CA ASP A 174 -14.68 11.40 -8.61
C ASP A 174 -14.08 9.99 -8.77
N LEU A 175 -14.85 8.95 -8.43
CA LEU A 175 -14.38 7.57 -8.60
C LEU A 175 -14.15 7.28 -10.08
N GLN A 176 -12.92 6.94 -10.42
CA GLN A 176 -12.51 6.55 -11.77
C GLN A 176 -11.64 5.30 -11.70
N PHE A 177 -11.80 4.42 -12.69
CA PHE A 177 -10.96 3.26 -12.90
C PHE A 177 -10.11 3.51 -14.14
N HIS A 178 -8.80 3.31 -14.01
CA HIS A 178 -7.84 3.56 -15.07
C HIS A 178 -7.14 2.26 -15.42
N THR A 179 -7.23 1.86 -16.69
CA THR A 179 -6.53 0.66 -17.19
C THR A 179 -5.05 0.96 -17.37
N MET A 180 -4.20 0.20 -16.71
CA MET A 180 -2.74 0.31 -16.69
C MET A 180 -2.11 -0.96 -17.26
N GLY A 181 -2.22 -1.15 -18.58
CA GLY A 181 -1.81 -2.41 -19.22
C GLY A 181 -2.67 -3.58 -18.78
N ALA A 182 -2.10 -4.54 -18.06
CA ALA A 182 -2.81 -5.71 -17.52
C ALA A 182 -3.44 -5.48 -16.14
N LYS A 183 -3.17 -4.33 -15.51
CA LYS A 183 -3.69 -3.94 -14.20
C LYS A 183 -4.68 -2.79 -14.32
N GLU A 184 -5.39 -2.52 -13.24
CA GLU A 184 -6.15 -1.28 -13.07
C GLU A 184 -5.77 -0.61 -11.75
N ILE A 185 -5.85 0.71 -11.75
CA ILE A 185 -5.90 1.50 -10.52
C ILE A 185 -7.27 2.16 -10.40
N ALA A 186 -7.69 2.44 -9.18
CA ALA A 186 -8.82 3.31 -8.95
C ALA A 186 -8.39 4.59 -8.22
N THR A 187 -8.96 5.71 -8.65
CA THR A 187 -8.74 7.02 -8.02
C THR A 187 -10.07 7.58 -7.55
N PHE A 188 -10.08 8.21 -6.39
CA PHE A 188 -11.27 8.86 -5.83
C PHE A 188 -10.88 9.82 -4.70
N ARG A 189 -11.85 10.59 -4.26
CA ARG A 189 -11.81 11.40 -3.04
C ARG A 189 -12.94 10.99 -2.11
N ILE A 190 -12.79 11.28 -0.83
CA ILE A 190 -13.86 11.07 0.15
C ILE A 190 -14.01 12.30 1.03
N VAL A 191 -15.23 12.49 1.54
CA VAL A 191 -15.40 13.29 2.76
C VAL A 191 -15.05 12.36 3.93
N PRO A 192 -13.98 12.62 4.72
CA PRO A 192 -13.51 11.69 5.75
C PRO A 192 -14.40 11.70 7.01
N LYS A 193 -15.71 11.71 6.79
CA LYS A 193 -16.75 11.63 7.80
C LYS A 193 -17.61 10.41 7.50
N PRO A 194 -17.56 9.37 8.33
CA PRO A 194 -18.35 8.16 8.10
C PRO A 194 -19.86 8.45 8.11
N LYS A 195 -20.57 7.90 7.14
CA LYS A 195 -22.05 7.93 7.07
C LYS A 195 -22.70 6.94 8.03
N LEU A 196 -21.98 5.86 8.35
CA LEU A 196 -22.45 4.77 9.19
C LEU A 196 -21.56 4.63 10.43
N THR A 197 -22.16 4.29 11.55
CA THR A 197 -21.43 3.95 12.78
C THR A 197 -20.90 2.52 12.77
N ASN A 198 -21.57 1.64 12.03
CA ASN A 198 -21.18 0.24 11.86
C ASN A 198 -21.32 -0.16 10.39
N LEU A 199 -20.34 -0.90 9.88
CA LEU A 199 -20.45 -1.51 8.56
C LEU A 199 -21.36 -2.74 8.58
N PRO A 200 -22.02 -3.08 7.46
CA PRO A 200 -22.73 -4.34 7.32
C PRO A 200 -21.82 -5.52 7.64
N HIS A 201 -22.37 -6.52 8.31
CA HIS A 201 -21.64 -7.76 8.64
C HIS A 201 -21.05 -8.39 7.40
N ASN A 202 -19.81 -8.88 7.53
CA ASN A 202 -19.11 -9.60 6.48
C ASN A 202 -18.45 -10.85 7.10
N ASP A 203 -18.80 -12.02 6.59
CA ASP A 203 -18.31 -13.30 7.10
C ASP A 203 -16.78 -13.44 7.01
N ILE A 204 -16.15 -12.75 6.07
CA ILE A 204 -14.68 -12.74 5.91
C ILE A 204 -14.02 -12.01 7.10
N HIS A 205 -14.59 -10.87 7.50
CA HIS A 205 -14.02 -10.00 8.53
C HIS A 205 -14.45 -10.36 9.96
N THR A 206 -14.67 -11.63 10.23
CA THR A 206 -14.90 -12.10 11.61
C THR A 206 -13.59 -12.15 12.40
N ARG A 207 -13.71 -12.03 13.72
CA ARG A 207 -12.54 -12.13 14.61
C ARG A 207 -11.76 -13.44 14.41
N TRP A 208 -12.48 -14.54 14.18
CA TRP A 208 -11.87 -15.85 13.96
C TRP A 208 -11.12 -15.89 12.61
N ASN A 209 -11.75 -15.50 11.52
CA ASN A 209 -11.15 -15.51 10.20
C ASN A 209 -9.93 -14.61 10.13
N MET A 210 -10.01 -13.38 10.64
CA MET A 210 -8.88 -12.46 10.68
C MET A 210 -7.73 -13.00 11.54
N THR A 211 -8.03 -13.68 12.65
CA THR A 211 -6.99 -14.32 13.48
C THR A 211 -6.31 -15.47 12.73
N LYS A 212 -7.09 -16.32 12.06
CA LYS A 212 -6.58 -17.44 11.26
C LYS A 212 -5.72 -16.97 10.09
N LEU A 213 -6.19 -15.97 9.33
CA LEU A 213 -5.43 -15.37 8.23
C LEU A 213 -4.11 -14.79 8.70
N LEU A 214 -4.13 -13.97 9.76
CA LEU A 214 -2.91 -13.36 10.29
C LEU A 214 -1.92 -14.42 10.83
N TRP A 215 -2.42 -15.47 11.47
CA TRP A 215 -1.57 -16.57 11.93
C TRP A 215 -0.93 -17.32 10.77
N THR A 216 -1.72 -17.67 9.75
CA THR A 216 -1.24 -18.36 8.53
C THR A 216 -0.18 -17.52 7.82
N PHE A 217 -0.42 -16.21 7.65
CA PHE A 217 0.54 -15.28 7.07
C PHE A 217 1.85 -15.25 7.87
N ARG A 218 1.79 -15.12 9.20
CA ARG A 218 2.98 -15.11 10.04
C ARG A 218 3.77 -16.42 9.98
N LYS A 219 3.06 -17.55 9.99
CA LYS A 219 3.68 -18.88 9.84
C LYS A 219 4.40 -18.99 8.50
N ARG A 220 3.76 -18.58 7.40
CA ARG A 220 4.35 -18.59 6.06
C ARG A 220 5.60 -17.72 5.98
N ASN A 221 5.55 -16.50 6.50
CA ASN A 221 6.72 -15.60 6.54
C ASN A 221 7.87 -16.18 7.38
N THR A 222 7.58 -16.82 8.51
CA THR A 222 8.60 -17.48 9.34
C THR A 222 9.25 -18.62 8.58
N MET A 223 8.47 -19.48 7.93
CA MET A 223 8.99 -20.59 7.14
C MET A 223 9.83 -20.10 5.94
N HIS A 224 9.38 -19.04 5.26
CA HIS A 224 10.15 -18.43 4.19
C HIS A 224 11.49 -17.85 4.68
N ASN A 225 11.50 -17.14 5.80
CA ASN A 225 12.74 -16.61 6.39
C ASN A 225 13.71 -17.72 6.81
N LEU A 226 13.19 -18.83 7.38
CA LEU A 226 14.01 -20.01 7.72
C LEU A 226 14.59 -20.66 6.45
N TRP A 227 13.80 -20.74 5.38
CA TRP A 227 14.28 -21.27 4.10
C TRP A 227 15.38 -20.37 3.49
N LEU A 228 15.20 -19.03 3.50
CA LEU A 228 16.23 -18.08 3.08
C LEU A 228 17.53 -18.23 3.88
N LEU A 229 17.42 -18.38 5.20
CA LEU A 229 18.57 -18.61 6.06
C LEU A 229 19.29 -19.92 5.70
N LYS A 230 18.52 -21.00 5.46
CA LYS A 230 19.06 -22.29 5.02
C LYS A 230 19.80 -22.17 3.68
N MET A 231 19.21 -21.45 2.70
CA MET A 231 19.85 -21.23 1.40
C MET A 231 21.18 -20.47 1.55
N LYS A 232 21.18 -19.41 2.37
CA LYS A 232 22.41 -18.66 2.67
C LYS A 232 23.48 -19.54 3.34
N LEU A 233 23.11 -20.40 4.28
CA LEU A 233 24.04 -21.33 4.95
C LEU A 233 24.61 -22.39 3.99
N LEU A 234 23.86 -22.74 2.93
CA LEU A 234 24.28 -23.70 1.92
C LEU A 234 25.01 -23.03 0.74
N ASN A 235 25.30 -21.73 0.81
CA ASN A 235 25.84 -20.93 -0.30
C ASN A 235 25.06 -21.09 -1.62
N ARG A 236 23.74 -21.32 -1.54
CA ARG A 236 22.84 -21.40 -2.70
C ARG A 236 22.14 -20.07 -2.85
N GLU A 237 22.05 -19.57 -4.08
CA GLU A 237 21.21 -18.42 -4.35
C GLU A 237 19.75 -18.79 -4.10
N PRO A 238 18.98 -17.97 -3.37
CA PRO A 238 17.56 -18.17 -3.26
C PRO A 238 16.92 -17.99 -4.64
N PHE A 239 16.00 -18.88 -5.00
CA PHE A 239 15.18 -18.66 -6.19
C PHE A 239 14.57 -17.26 -6.13
N PRO A 240 14.48 -16.54 -7.27
CA PRO A 240 13.79 -15.25 -7.31
C PRO A 240 12.38 -15.39 -6.69
N ASP A 241 11.91 -14.34 -6.02
CA ASP A 241 10.66 -14.30 -5.27
C ASP A 241 9.39 -14.69 -6.07
N GLN A 242 9.50 -14.86 -7.37
CA GLN A 242 8.45 -15.29 -8.31
C GLN A 242 7.74 -16.62 -7.95
N VAL A 243 8.39 -17.50 -7.16
CA VAL A 243 7.82 -18.82 -6.81
C VAL A 243 6.73 -18.72 -5.74
N MET A 244 6.68 -17.64 -4.97
CA MET A 244 5.72 -17.52 -3.87
C MET A 244 4.34 -17.03 -4.32
N GLU A 245 4.24 -16.31 -5.43
CA GLU A 245 2.98 -15.72 -5.92
C GLU A 245 2.19 -16.64 -6.86
N GLN A 246 2.85 -17.55 -7.58
CA GLN A 246 2.14 -18.51 -8.44
C GLN A 246 1.21 -19.45 -7.65
N ASN A 247 1.41 -19.60 -6.35
CA ASN A 247 0.53 -20.38 -5.47
C ASN A 247 -0.60 -19.55 -4.83
N GLU A 248 -0.70 -18.27 -5.12
CA GLU A 248 -1.77 -17.40 -4.58
C GLU A 248 -3.03 -17.39 -5.46
N ASN A 249 -2.91 -17.86 -6.70
CA ASN A 249 -4.00 -17.92 -7.69
C ASN A 249 -4.57 -19.32 -7.91
N GLN A 250 -4.28 -20.29 -7.04
CA GLN A 250 -4.93 -21.59 -6.94
C GLN A 250 -5.60 -21.71 -5.56
#